data_46a061ea93d67054924108065bae1c0c
#
_entry.id   46a061ea93d67054924108065bae1c0c
#
_cell.length_a   1.000
_cell.length_b   1.000
_cell.length_c   1.000
_cell.angle_alpha   90.00
_cell.angle_beta   90.00
_cell.angle_gamma   90.00
#
_symmetry.space_group_name_H-M   'P 1'
#
loop_
_entity.id
_entity.type
_entity.pdbx_description
1 polymer ?
#
loop_
_entity_poly.entity_id
_entity_poly.type
_entity_poly.pdbx_seq_one_letter_code
_entity_poly.pdbx_strand_id
1 'polypeptide(L)'
;MLQTRGGLNVLGEGGPISVPPDSNISIAKEGTVSVVSTVPPPKSVDAVGRIKLVNPDEKLMVRGDDGLFRMVNGASAQADPNVALVSGTLEGSNVNAVEEMISMISLARQFDMQMQLLSNAQKNAASASRILNLTA
;
A
#
# COMPACT_ATOMS: atom_id res chain seq x y z
N MET A 1 -23.41 5.23 9.59
CA MET A 1 -22.43 4.13 9.44
C MET A 1 -21.07 4.72 9.15
N LEU A 2 -20.01 4.16 9.74
CA LEU A 2 -18.63 4.55 9.46
C LEU A 2 -18.19 3.95 8.12
N GLN A 3 -17.74 4.81 7.20
CA GLN A 3 -17.40 4.40 5.84
C GLN A 3 -16.06 5.00 5.43
N THR A 4 -15.37 4.32 4.51
CA THR A 4 -14.22 4.86 3.81
C THR A 4 -14.67 5.93 2.80
N ARG A 5 -13.72 6.71 2.28
CA ARG A 5 -14.00 7.69 1.22
C ARG A 5 -14.62 7.05 -0.04
N GLY A 6 -14.35 5.76 -0.28
CA GLY A 6 -14.92 4.97 -1.39
C GLY A 6 -16.29 4.37 -1.11
N GLY A 7 -16.93 4.69 0.04
CA GLY A 7 -18.27 4.18 0.41
C GLY A 7 -18.28 2.78 1.01
N LEU A 8 -17.13 2.16 1.25
CA LEU A 8 -17.04 0.85 1.90
C LEU A 8 -17.24 0.99 3.41
N ASN A 9 -18.02 0.09 4.00
CA ASN A 9 -18.26 0.07 5.43
C ASN A 9 -17.01 -0.37 6.19
N VAL A 10 -16.66 0.36 7.24
CA VAL A 10 -15.59 -0.03 8.16
C VAL A 10 -16.14 -1.10 9.12
N LEU A 11 -15.44 -2.22 9.18
CA LEU A 11 -15.81 -3.34 10.04
C LEU A 11 -15.15 -3.20 11.42
N GLY A 12 -15.97 -3.33 12.43
CA GLY A 12 -15.54 -3.55 13.80
C GLY A 12 -15.53 -5.04 14.16
N GLU A 13 -15.20 -5.35 15.41
CA GLU A 13 -15.23 -6.71 15.95
C GLU A 13 -16.64 -7.32 15.92
N GLY A 14 -17.70 -6.49 16.08
CA GLY A 14 -19.10 -6.89 16.07
C GLY A 14 -19.84 -6.66 14.75
N GLY A 15 -19.15 -6.26 13.68
CA GLY A 15 -19.76 -5.93 12.39
C GLY A 15 -19.60 -4.44 12.01
N PRO A 16 -20.41 -3.93 11.07
CA PRO A 16 -20.33 -2.53 10.66
C PRO A 16 -20.62 -1.56 11.81
N ILE A 17 -19.77 -0.53 11.97
CA ILE A 17 -19.91 0.45 13.05
C ILE A 17 -20.96 1.49 12.66
N SER A 18 -22.01 1.61 13.47
CA SER A 18 -23.07 2.62 13.27
C SER A 18 -22.81 3.81 14.19
N VAL A 19 -22.74 4.99 13.60
CA VAL A 19 -22.58 6.26 14.34
C VAL A 19 -23.90 7.01 14.33
N PRO A 20 -24.40 7.48 15.48
CA PRO A 20 -25.57 8.33 15.56
C PRO A 20 -25.36 9.66 14.82
N PRO A 21 -26.39 10.26 14.25
CA PRO A 21 -26.33 11.63 13.75
C PRO A 21 -26.04 12.61 14.89
N ASP A 22 -25.56 13.80 14.55
CA ASP A 22 -25.28 14.89 15.48
C ASP A 22 -24.35 14.51 16.65
N SER A 23 -23.30 13.74 16.32
CA SER A 23 -22.30 13.33 17.29
C SER A 23 -20.87 13.60 16.79
N ASN A 24 -19.99 14.03 17.69
CA ASN A 24 -18.58 14.10 17.45
C ASN A 24 -17.93 12.73 17.67
N ILE A 25 -17.14 12.30 16.68
CA ILE A 25 -16.46 11.01 16.71
C ILE A 25 -15.04 11.20 17.24
N SER A 26 -14.63 10.35 18.17
CA SER A 26 -13.26 10.21 18.63
C SER A 26 -12.82 8.76 18.45
N ILE A 27 -11.63 8.57 17.91
CA ILE A 27 -11.06 7.22 17.69
C ILE A 27 -9.79 7.11 18.51
N ALA A 28 -9.78 6.16 19.44
CA ALA A 28 -8.64 5.87 20.29
C ALA A 28 -7.57 5.03 19.56
N LYS A 29 -6.36 5.00 20.10
CA LYS A 29 -5.23 4.28 19.49
C LYS A 29 -5.47 2.78 19.30
N GLU A 30 -6.22 2.17 20.18
CA GLU A 30 -6.62 0.76 20.11
C GLU A 30 -7.80 0.50 19.14
N GLY A 31 -8.28 1.54 18.44
CA GLY A 31 -9.38 1.43 17.49
C GLY A 31 -10.78 1.60 18.09
N THR A 32 -10.91 1.90 19.39
CA THR A 32 -12.21 2.18 20.00
C THR A 32 -12.79 3.46 19.43
N VAL A 33 -14.01 3.36 18.89
CA VAL A 33 -14.78 4.48 18.34
C VAL A 33 -15.76 4.95 19.40
N SER A 34 -15.55 6.17 19.90
CA SER A 34 -16.40 6.81 20.87
C SER A 34 -17.12 8.00 20.24
N VAL A 35 -18.33 8.24 20.65
CA VAL A 35 -19.17 9.36 20.20
C VAL A 35 -19.60 10.22 21.36
N VAL A 36 -19.61 11.52 21.14
CA VAL A 36 -20.16 12.50 22.07
C VAL A 36 -21.30 13.22 21.37
N SER A 37 -22.52 13.12 21.92
CA SER A 37 -23.66 13.85 21.39
C SER A 37 -23.42 15.35 21.43
N THR A 38 -23.72 16.04 20.33
CA THR A 38 -23.67 17.51 20.26
C THR A 38 -24.98 18.16 20.74
N VAL A 39 -26.03 17.36 20.96
CA VAL A 39 -27.33 17.85 21.44
C VAL A 39 -27.26 18.08 22.95
N PRO A 40 -27.60 19.29 23.43
CA PRO A 40 -27.59 19.59 24.86
C PRO A 40 -28.64 18.80 25.63
N PRO A 41 -28.29 18.28 26.83
CA PRO A 41 -27.01 18.39 27.49
C PRO A 41 -26.02 17.31 26.98
N PRO A 42 -24.80 17.68 26.56
CA PRO A 42 -23.79 16.70 26.17
C PRO A 42 -23.38 15.92 27.41
N LYS A 43 -23.62 14.62 27.46
CA LYS A 43 -23.53 13.95 28.76
C LYS A 43 -22.75 12.66 28.80
N SER A 44 -22.60 11.96 27.70
CA SER A 44 -21.92 10.68 27.74
C SER A 44 -20.96 10.55 26.56
N VAL A 45 -19.82 9.98 26.86
CA VAL A 45 -18.92 9.43 25.85
C VAL A 45 -19.34 7.98 25.71
N ASP A 46 -20.03 7.66 24.63
CA ASP A 46 -20.51 6.31 24.39
C ASP A 46 -19.59 5.62 23.40
N ALA A 47 -19.07 4.43 23.75
CA ALA A 47 -18.33 3.60 22.84
C ALA A 47 -19.32 2.86 21.92
N VAL A 48 -19.27 3.16 20.63
CA VAL A 48 -20.19 2.57 19.63
C VAL A 48 -19.62 1.34 18.95
N GLY A 49 -18.31 1.10 19.08
CA GLY A 49 -17.65 -0.07 18.53
C GLY A 49 -16.15 0.04 18.54
N ARG A 50 -15.47 -1.00 18.11
CA ARG A 50 -14.04 -1.05 17.95
C ARG A 50 -13.69 -1.46 16.53
N ILE A 51 -12.84 -0.67 15.88
CA ILE A 51 -12.33 -0.99 14.54
C ILE A 51 -11.46 -2.24 14.66
N LYS A 52 -11.64 -3.18 13.75
CA LYS A 52 -10.81 -4.38 13.69
C LYS A 52 -9.46 -4.04 13.10
N LEU A 53 -8.44 -3.95 13.94
CA LEU A 53 -7.05 -3.73 13.54
C LEU A 53 -6.38 -5.09 13.31
N VAL A 54 -5.65 -5.23 12.20
CA VAL A 54 -5.06 -6.51 11.77
C VAL A 54 -3.63 -6.28 11.31
N ASN A 55 -2.78 -7.28 11.50
CA ASN A 55 -1.38 -7.28 11.05
C ASN A 55 -1.06 -8.62 10.36
N PRO A 56 -1.60 -8.86 9.16
CA PRO A 56 -1.30 -10.09 8.43
C PRO A 56 0.12 -10.07 7.86
N ASP A 57 0.67 -11.26 7.58
CA ASP A 57 1.97 -11.39 6.90
C ASP A 57 1.86 -10.79 5.48
N GLU A 58 2.79 -9.91 5.12
CA GLU A 58 2.84 -9.23 3.81
C GLU A 58 2.87 -10.22 2.64
N LYS A 59 3.52 -11.37 2.82
CA LYS A 59 3.61 -12.43 1.81
C LYS A 59 2.28 -13.09 1.48
N LEU A 60 1.31 -12.99 2.38
CA LEU A 60 -0.02 -13.54 2.24
C LEU A 60 -1.03 -12.50 1.75
N MET A 61 -0.60 -11.29 1.46
CA MET A 61 -1.46 -10.22 0.98
C MET A 61 -1.26 -9.97 -0.51
N VAL A 62 -2.36 -9.72 -1.20
CA VAL A 62 -2.38 -9.25 -2.58
C VAL A 62 -3.21 -7.98 -2.65
N ARG A 63 -2.69 -6.99 -3.37
CA ARG A 63 -3.42 -5.76 -3.65
C ARG A 63 -4.40 -6.01 -4.80
N GLY A 64 -5.67 -5.71 -4.55
CA GLY A 64 -6.71 -5.73 -5.59
C GLY A 64 -6.68 -4.48 -6.47
N ASP A 65 -7.40 -4.53 -7.58
CA ASP A 65 -7.54 -3.39 -8.53
C ASP A 65 -8.26 -2.19 -7.90
N ASP A 66 -9.04 -2.43 -6.84
CA ASP A 66 -9.69 -1.40 -6.03
C ASP A 66 -8.75 -0.70 -5.03
N GLY A 67 -7.47 -1.09 -5.00
CA GLY A 67 -6.46 -0.55 -4.10
C GLY A 67 -6.48 -1.11 -2.69
N LEU A 68 -7.37 -2.06 -2.39
CA LEU A 68 -7.46 -2.73 -1.09
C LEU A 68 -6.60 -3.99 -1.07
N PHE A 69 -6.08 -4.31 0.11
CA PHE A 69 -5.33 -5.55 0.34
C PHE A 69 -6.26 -6.68 0.77
N ARG A 70 -6.03 -7.86 0.21
CA ARG A 70 -6.77 -9.09 0.52
C ARG A 70 -5.80 -10.23 0.79
N MET A 71 -6.21 -11.14 1.67
CA MET A 71 -5.47 -12.38 1.89
C MET A 71 -5.57 -13.28 0.63
N VAL A 72 -4.46 -13.86 0.21
CA VAL A 72 -4.37 -14.78 -0.95
C VAL A 72 -5.36 -15.95 -0.81
N ASN A 73 -5.56 -16.44 0.41
CA ASN A 73 -6.46 -17.55 0.71
C ASN A 73 -7.93 -17.12 0.89
N GLY A 74 -8.27 -15.84 0.71
CA GLY A 74 -9.61 -15.30 0.93
C GLY A 74 -10.07 -15.29 2.39
N ALA A 75 -9.22 -15.67 3.34
CA ALA A 75 -9.56 -15.67 4.76
C ALA A 75 -9.63 -14.25 5.33
N SER A 76 -10.41 -14.07 6.38
CA SER A 76 -10.40 -12.83 7.15
C SER A 76 -9.19 -12.82 8.09
N ALA A 77 -8.39 -11.75 8.06
CA ALA A 77 -7.28 -11.58 8.99
C ALA A 77 -7.80 -11.48 10.43
N GLN A 78 -7.04 -12.02 11.38
CA GLN A 78 -7.38 -11.93 12.81
C GLN A 78 -6.99 -10.56 13.37
N ALA A 79 -7.71 -10.11 14.41
CA ALA A 79 -7.38 -8.87 15.10
C ALA A 79 -6.07 -9.05 15.86
N ASP A 80 -5.21 -8.01 15.79
CA ASP A 80 -3.95 -7.95 16.52
C ASP A 80 -3.99 -6.77 17.51
N PRO A 81 -3.90 -7.02 18.82
CA PRO A 81 -3.95 -5.97 19.83
C PRO A 81 -2.72 -5.07 19.86
N ASN A 82 -1.61 -5.49 19.23
CA ASN A 82 -0.37 -4.71 19.18
C ASN A 82 -0.41 -3.61 18.10
N VAL A 83 -1.38 -3.64 17.22
CA VAL A 83 -1.56 -2.62 16.17
C VAL A 83 -2.21 -1.38 16.77
N ALA A 84 -1.60 -0.24 16.53
CA ALA A 84 -2.11 1.05 16.97
C ALA A 84 -2.54 1.90 15.79
N LEU A 85 -3.61 2.66 15.97
CA LEU A 85 -4.17 3.59 15.00
C LEU A 85 -3.88 5.03 15.44
N VAL A 86 -3.56 5.89 14.49
CA VAL A 86 -3.42 7.33 14.73
C VAL A 86 -4.48 8.05 13.92
N SER A 87 -5.38 8.76 14.60
CA SER A 87 -6.43 9.54 13.93
C SER A 87 -5.90 10.92 13.51
N GLY A 88 -6.50 11.49 12.46
CA GLY A 88 -6.15 12.84 11.97
C GLY A 88 -4.82 12.93 11.21
N THR A 89 -4.20 11.82 10.88
CA THR A 89 -2.97 11.76 10.08
C THR A 89 -3.18 10.98 8.79
N LEU A 90 -2.36 11.29 7.79
CA LEU A 90 -2.27 10.53 6.56
C LEU A 90 -0.90 9.87 6.49
N GLU A 91 -0.88 8.61 6.08
CA GLU A 91 0.37 7.91 5.82
C GLU A 91 1.04 8.49 4.57
N GLY A 92 2.31 8.87 4.70
CA GLY A 92 3.12 9.31 3.58
C GLY A 92 3.79 8.12 2.88
N SER A 93 4.26 8.32 1.64
CA SER A 93 5.06 7.33 0.95
C SER A 93 6.45 7.21 1.60
N ASN A 94 6.91 5.99 1.81
CA ASN A 94 8.29 5.70 2.22
C ASN A 94 9.26 5.61 1.02
N VAL A 95 8.77 5.82 -0.20
CA VAL A 95 9.56 5.78 -1.43
C VAL A 95 10.15 7.17 -1.69
N ASN A 96 11.47 7.22 -1.84
CA ASN A 96 12.16 8.43 -2.26
C ASN A 96 12.16 8.50 -3.81
N ALA A 97 11.29 9.36 -4.35
CA ALA A 97 11.15 9.51 -5.80
C ALA A 97 12.45 9.92 -6.51
N VAL A 98 13.33 10.68 -5.84
CA VAL A 98 14.61 11.11 -6.41
C VAL A 98 15.58 9.93 -6.52
N GLU A 99 15.63 9.08 -5.50
CA GLU A 99 16.48 7.88 -5.48
C GLU A 99 16.03 6.87 -6.55
N GLU A 100 14.73 6.69 -6.71
CA GLU A 100 14.17 5.84 -7.76
C GLU A 100 14.44 6.38 -9.16
N MET A 101 14.42 7.70 -9.37
CA MET A 101 14.80 8.32 -10.63
C MET A 101 16.28 8.10 -10.96
N ILE A 102 17.16 8.22 -9.97
CA ILE A 102 18.61 7.95 -10.14
C ILE A 102 18.82 6.48 -10.50
N SER A 103 18.11 5.58 -9.83
CA SER A 103 18.15 4.13 -10.12
C SER A 103 17.70 3.82 -11.54
N MET A 104 16.61 4.44 -12.01
CA MET A 104 16.16 4.29 -13.40
C MET A 104 17.17 4.81 -14.42
N ILE A 105 17.79 5.98 -14.17
CA ILE A 105 18.84 6.52 -15.04
C ILE A 105 20.05 5.60 -15.08
N SER A 106 20.47 5.08 -13.94
CA SER A 106 21.58 4.13 -13.84
C SER A 106 21.31 2.85 -14.63
N LEU A 107 20.10 2.31 -14.51
CA LEU A 107 19.67 1.11 -15.24
C LEU A 107 19.60 1.36 -16.75
N ALA A 108 19.09 2.50 -17.19
CA ALA A 108 19.07 2.90 -18.59
C ALA A 108 20.49 3.00 -19.17
N ARG A 109 21.41 3.64 -18.45
CA ARG A 109 22.83 3.71 -18.88
C ARG A 109 23.49 2.33 -18.95
N GLN A 110 23.18 1.44 -18.01
CA GLN A 110 23.69 0.08 -18.02
C GLN A 110 23.17 -0.68 -19.25
N PHE A 111 21.90 -0.52 -19.59
CA PHE A 111 21.33 -1.11 -20.79
C PHE A 111 22.01 -0.58 -22.07
N ASP A 112 22.20 0.73 -22.17
CA ASP A 112 22.89 1.36 -23.31
C ASP A 112 24.33 0.83 -23.48
N MET A 113 25.08 0.68 -22.39
CA MET A 113 26.42 0.09 -22.42
C MET A 113 26.39 -1.36 -22.90
N GLN A 114 25.43 -2.16 -22.46
CA GLN A 114 25.27 -3.55 -22.92
C GLN A 114 24.95 -3.61 -24.42
N MET A 115 24.06 -2.74 -24.90
CA MET A 115 23.72 -2.66 -26.32
C MET A 115 24.93 -2.23 -27.16
N GLN A 116 25.75 -1.31 -26.64
CA GLN A 116 26.98 -0.89 -27.32
C GLN A 116 28.03 -2.00 -27.38
N LEU A 117 28.17 -2.79 -26.30
CA LEU A 117 29.04 -3.98 -26.28
C LEU A 117 28.58 -5.02 -27.31
N LEU A 118 27.28 -5.30 -27.39
CA LEU A 118 26.70 -6.20 -28.39
C LEU A 118 26.97 -5.71 -29.81
N SER A 119 26.75 -4.42 -30.08
CA SER A 119 27.03 -3.80 -31.38
C SER A 119 28.53 -3.93 -31.76
N ASN A 120 29.42 -3.70 -30.82
CA ASN A 120 30.84 -3.84 -31.05
C ASN A 120 31.25 -5.32 -31.30
N ALA A 121 30.67 -6.26 -30.55
CA ALA A 121 30.86 -7.69 -30.77
C ALA A 121 30.40 -8.12 -32.16
N GLN A 122 29.22 -7.65 -32.62
CA GLN A 122 28.71 -7.91 -33.96
C GLN A 122 29.63 -7.36 -35.06
N LYS A 123 30.14 -6.11 -34.89
CA LYS A 123 31.10 -5.51 -35.83
C LYS A 123 32.40 -6.30 -35.91
N ASN A 124 32.89 -6.74 -34.75
CA ASN A 124 34.12 -7.56 -34.69
C ASN A 124 33.90 -8.93 -35.37
N ALA A 125 32.76 -9.58 -35.11
CA ALA A 125 32.40 -10.84 -35.75
C ALA A 125 32.31 -10.68 -37.29
N ALA A 126 31.64 -9.61 -37.76
CA ALA A 126 31.52 -9.31 -39.18
C ALA A 126 32.91 -9.03 -39.81
N SER A 127 33.78 -8.35 -39.12
CA SER A 127 35.17 -8.09 -39.60
C SER A 127 36.01 -9.38 -39.67
N ALA A 128 35.89 -10.23 -38.66
CA ALA A 128 36.58 -11.54 -38.66
C ALA A 128 36.07 -12.44 -39.80
N SER A 129 34.75 -12.47 -40.08
CA SER A 129 34.19 -13.19 -41.20
C SER A 129 34.66 -12.70 -42.55
N ARG A 130 34.87 -11.38 -42.72
CA ARG A 130 35.44 -10.81 -43.96
C ARG A 130 36.88 -11.21 -44.18
N ILE A 131 37.70 -11.28 -43.14
CA ILE A 131 39.11 -11.70 -43.24
C ILE A 131 39.16 -13.17 -43.66
N LEU A 132 38.34 -14.03 -43.09
CA LEU A 132 38.25 -15.46 -43.45
C LEU A 132 37.84 -15.66 -44.91
N ASN A 133 36.95 -14.85 -45.44
CA ASN A 133 36.50 -14.92 -46.85
C ASN A 133 37.49 -14.36 -47.86
N LEU A 134 38.51 -13.58 -47.40
CA LEU A 134 39.60 -13.07 -48.25
C LEU A 134 40.76 -14.04 -48.36
N THR A 135 40.80 -15.06 -47.52
CA THR A 135 41.86 -16.10 -47.52
C THR A 135 41.42 -17.42 -48.13
N ALA A 136 40.20 -17.51 -48.64
CA ALA A 136 39.67 -18.60 -49.41
C ALA A 136 39.51 -18.23 -50.89
#